data_28306455071ad6452958d512bb8ce78b
#
_entry.id   28306455071ad6452958d512bb8ce78b
#
_cell.length_a   1.000
_cell.length_b   1.000
_cell.length_c   1.000
_cell.angle_alpha   90.00
_cell.angle_beta   90.00
_cell.angle_gamma   90.00
#
_symmetry.space_group_name_H-M   'P 1'
#
loop_
_entity.id
_entity.type
_entity.pdbx_description
1 polymer ?
#
loop_
_entity_poly.entity_id
_entity_poly.type
_entity_poly.pdbx_seq_one_letter_code
_entity_poly.pdbx_strand_id
1 'polypeptide(L)'
;MSNRIQQSGAFAPGYNVITDLRAKHTEMLMDFGVLKLSDGMSFTDDRPELERVYLLIYGKVEVEYDGCRVVAERGSCFDENIWCINVPKGVQLTVRGLTADSEIAVMRTENDKSFTPVVRCGDKIVNEVRGKGFMNEAGTRIVRTAQDVRLSPDSNLMLGEDVHYPGKWSGFPSHSHAQPEIYFYKFLPENGFGLLKLGDEGVLLEHNDTVKIQPGLVHPQVAAPGYAMYYIWVIRHLEGNPYIKPDFEAQHLWVEQPGAKYWPDR
;
A
#
# COMPACT_ATOMS: atom_id res chain seq x y z
N MET A 1 10.70 -8.92 17.48
CA MET A 1 9.61 -9.55 16.67
C MET A 1 9.95 -9.33 15.20
N SER A 2 9.63 -10.29 14.31
CA SER A 2 9.87 -10.13 12.87
C SER A 2 9.09 -8.93 12.31
N ASN A 3 9.72 -8.18 11.39
CA ASN A 3 9.04 -7.12 10.65
C ASN A 3 8.20 -7.69 9.49
N ARG A 4 8.52 -8.90 9.01
CA ARG A 4 7.70 -9.64 8.05
C ARG A 4 6.60 -10.42 8.77
N ILE A 5 5.38 -10.25 8.32
CA ILE A 5 4.19 -11.02 8.71
C ILE A 5 3.83 -11.89 7.50
N GLN A 6 4.19 -13.15 7.58
CA GLN A 6 3.94 -14.12 6.52
C GLN A 6 2.49 -14.59 6.55
N GLN A 7 1.85 -14.61 5.38
CA GLN A 7 0.52 -15.20 5.20
C GLN A 7 0.65 -16.59 4.57
N SER A 8 0.26 -17.60 5.30
CA SER A 8 0.25 -18.99 4.80
C SER A 8 -1.04 -19.27 4.03
N GLY A 9 -0.96 -19.23 2.70
CA GLY A 9 -2.10 -19.51 1.82
C GLY A 9 -3.08 -18.36 1.63
N ALA A 10 -4.28 -18.67 1.15
CA ALA A 10 -5.33 -17.70 0.90
C ALA A 10 -5.94 -17.14 2.20
N PHE A 11 -6.41 -15.91 2.15
CA PHE A 11 -7.17 -15.32 3.27
C PHE A 11 -8.53 -16.01 3.43
N ALA A 12 -8.97 -16.17 4.67
CA ALA A 12 -10.30 -16.68 4.98
C ALA A 12 -11.41 -15.69 4.59
N PRO A 13 -12.64 -16.15 4.30
CA PRO A 13 -13.76 -15.23 4.12
C PRO A 13 -13.97 -14.33 5.35
N GLY A 14 -14.31 -13.06 5.12
CA GLY A 14 -14.44 -12.02 6.14
C GLY A 14 -13.17 -11.20 6.34
N TYR A 15 -13.08 -10.47 7.45
CA TYR A 15 -11.98 -9.58 7.75
C TYR A 15 -10.82 -10.31 8.44
N ASN A 16 -9.66 -10.30 7.81
CA ASN A 16 -8.44 -10.92 8.29
C ASN A 16 -7.50 -9.84 8.85
N VAL A 17 -7.37 -9.77 10.18
CA VAL A 17 -6.55 -8.78 10.88
C VAL A 17 -5.07 -9.12 10.75
N ILE A 18 -4.27 -8.19 10.22
CA ILE A 18 -2.82 -8.29 10.11
C ILE A 18 -2.15 -7.45 11.19
N THR A 19 -2.49 -6.15 11.29
CA THR A 19 -2.13 -5.29 12.41
C THR A 19 -3.40 -4.71 13.06
N ASP A 20 -3.33 -4.41 14.34
CA ASP A 20 -4.41 -3.76 15.11
C ASP A 20 -3.77 -2.73 16.04
N LEU A 21 -4.14 -1.48 15.91
CA LEU A 21 -3.54 -0.36 16.65
C LEU A 21 -3.70 -0.46 18.18
N ARG A 22 -4.58 -1.36 18.67
CA ARG A 22 -4.84 -1.56 20.11
C ARG A 22 -4.35 -2.91 20.64
N ALA A 23 -4.08 -3.88 19.76
CA ALA A 23 -3.83 -5.26 20.19
C ALA A 23 -2.64 -5.95 19.52
N LYS A 24 -2.37 -5.66 18.24
CA LYS A 24 -1.38 -6.42 17.46
C LYS A 24 -0.53 -5.49 16.60
N HIS A 25 0.77 -5.45 16.85
CA HIS A 25 1.70 -4.54 16.15
C HIS A 25 1.32 -3.06 16.31
N THR A 26 1.02 -2.68 17.54
CA THR A 26 0.52 -1.33 17.92
C THR A 26 1.51 -0.21 17.57
N GLU A 27 2.80 -0.55 17.40
CA GLU A 27 3.85 0.35 16.96
C GLU A 27 3.62 0.94 15.55
N MET A 28 2.75 0.31 14.76
CA MET A 28 2.41 0.80 13.42
C MET A 28 1.37 1.92 13.44
N LEU A 29 0.71 2.17 14.56
CA LEU A 29 -0.30 3.22 14.77
C LEU A 29 -1.49 3.13 13.80
N MET A 30 -1.70 1.96 13.18
CA MET A 30 -2.80 1.69 12.26
C MET A 30 -3.19 0.22 12.26
N ASP A 31 -4.47 -0.03 12.02
CA ASP A 31 -4.95 -1.34 11.60
C ASP A 31 -4.62 -1.52 10.12
N PHE A 32 -4.18 -2.69 9.78
CA PHE A 32 -4.11 -3.17 8.40
C PHE A 32 -4.69 -4.59 8.35
N GLY A 33 -5.52 -4.86 7.36
CA GLY A 33 -6.08 -6.19 7.17
C GLY A 33 -6.63 -6.37 5.77
N VAL A 34 -7.04 -7.61 5.47
CA VAL A 34 -7.61 -8.00 4.19
C VAL A 34 -9.03 -8.51 4.40
N LEU A 35 -9.98 -7.89 3.71
CA LEU A 35 -11.38 -8.28 3.69
C LEU A 35 -11.64 -9.13 2.43
N LYS A 36 -12.08 -10.38 2.64
CA LYS A 36 -12.49 -11.32 1.58
C LYS A 36 -13.99 -11.45 1.56
N LEU A 37 -14.61 -11.15 0.42
CA LEU A 37 -16.06 -11.23 0.24
C LEU A 37 -16.41 -12.08 -0.97
N SER A 38 -17.33 -13.02 -0.79
CA SER A 38 -18.02 -13.70 -1.88
C SER A 38 -19.34 -13.01 -2.24
N ASP A 39 -19.97 -13.43 -3.33
CA ASP A 39 -21.25 -12.88 -3.79
C ASP A 39 -22.31 -12.91 -2.69
N GLY A 40 -22.95 -11.77 -2.47
CA GLY A 40 -23.97 -11.57 -1.45
C GLY A 40 -23.45 -11.42 -0.02
N MET A 41 -22.21 -11.73 0.26
CA MET A 41 -21.60 -11.54 1.59
C MET A 41 -21.41 -10.07 1.89
N SER A 42 -21.75 -9.63 3.10
CA SER A 42 -21.61 -8.24 3.54
C SER A 42 -20.75 -8.13 4.78
N PHE A 43 -20.00 -7.05 4.86
CA PHE A 43 -19.21 -6.65 6.02
C PHE A 43 -19.55 -5.21 6.38
N THR A 44 -20.04 -5.00 7.60
CA THR A 44 -20.23 -3.66 8.17
C THR A 44 -19.04 -3.37 9.07
N ASP A 45 -18.38 -2.22 8.83
CA ASP A 45 -17.21 -1.82 9.61
C ASP A 45 -17.55 -1.64 11.08
N ASP A 46 -16.79 -2.29 11.95
CA ASP A 46 -16.96 -2.33 13.39
C ASP A 46 -16.15 -1.27 14.16
N ARG A 47 -15.40 -0.41 13.45
CA ARG A 47 -14.56 0.66 14.00
C ARG A 47 -14.97 2.05 13.47
N PRO A 48 -16.24 2.47 13.62
CA PRO A 48 -16.70 3.77 13.10
C PRO A 48 -16.01 4.97 13.76
N GLU A 49 -15.36 4.79 14.89
CA GLU A 49 -14.60 5.83 15.59
C GLU A 49 -13.25 6.17 14.94
N LEU A 50 -12.79 5.38 13.97
CA LEU A 50 -11.53 5.58 13.27
C LEU A 50 -11.74 6.24 11.89
N GLU A 51 -10.71 6.85 11.36
CA GLU A 51 -10.55 7.07 9.92
C GLU A 51 -10.29 5.74 9.24
N ARG A 52 -10.91 5.49 8.07
CA ARG A 52 -10.82 4.20 7.37
C ARG A 52 -10.64 4.39 5.88
N VAL A 53 -9.76 3.57 5.29
CA VAL A 53 -9.60 3.45 3.85
C VAL A 53 -9.87 2.00 3.44
N TYR A 54 -10.67 1.83 2.40
CA TYR A 54 -10.92 0.56 1.71
C TYR A 54 -10.38 0.66 0.30
N LEU A 55 -9.38 -0.15 -0.04
CA LEU A 55 -8.76 -0.21 -1.36
C LEU A 55 -9.08 -1.55 -2.00
N LEU A 56 -9.79 -1.54 -3.12
CA LEU A 56 -10.14 -2.76 -3.86
C LEU A 56 -8.90 -3.31 -4.57
N ILE A 57 -8.49 -4.53 -4.20
CA ILE A 57 -7.37 -5.24 -4.83
C ILE A 57 -7.86 -5.90 -6.13
N TYR A 58 -8.96 -6.65 -6.04
CA TYR A 58 -9.68 -7.20 -7.18
C TYR A 58 -11.12 -7.59 -6.81
N GLY A 59 -11.95 -7.81 -7.80
CA GLY A 59 -13.35 -8.22 -7.65
C GLY A 59 -14.32 -7.09 -7.92
N LYS A 60 -15.57 -7.28 -7.46
CA LYS A 60 -16.65 -6.29 -7.57
C LYS A 60 -17.40 -6.22 -6.26
N VAL A 61 -17.59 -4.99 -5.79
CA VAL A 61 -18.27 -4.74 -4.52
C VAL A 61 -19.19 -3.54 -4.61
N GLU A 62 -20.25 -3.54 -3.79
CA GLU A 62 -21.05 -2.39 -3.49
C GLU A 62 -20.62 -1.82 -2.14
N VAL A 63 -20.39 -0.52 -2.06
CA VAL A 63 -20.05 0.18 -0.82
C VAL A 63 -21.14 1.16 -0.49
N GLU A 64 -21.70 1.03 0.71
CA GLU A 64 -22.72 1.93 1.27
C GLU A 64 -22.12 2.73 2.42
N TYR A 65 -22.24 4.04 2.38
CA TYR A 65 -21.73 4.97 3.38
C TYR A 65 -22.54 6.26 3.36
N ASP A 66 -22.89 6.81 4.53
CA ASP A 66 -23.58 8.10 4.69
C ASP A 66 -24.81 8.26 3.78
N GLY A 67 -25.61 7.20 3.62
CA GLY A 67 -26.76 7.17 2.71
C GLY A 67 -26.41 7.12 1.21
N CYS A 68 -25.14 7.15 0.85
CA CYS A 68 -24.66 6.99 -0.52
C CYS A 68 -24.36 5.52 -0.81
N ARG A 69 -24.47 5.15 -2.09
CA ARG A 69 -24.15 3.81 -2.57
C ARG A 69 -23.32 3.90 -3.85
N VAL A 70 -22.22 3.15 -3.91
CA VAL A 70 -21.31 3.12 -5.06
C VAL A 70 -20.89 1.68 -5.35
N VAL A 71 -20.78 1.35 -6.64
CA VAL A 71 -20.25 0.06 -7.09
C VAL A 71 -18.80 0.28 -7.54
N ALA A 72 -17.90 -0.56 -7.04
CA ALA A 72 -16.52 -0.63 -7.45
C ALA A 72 -16.23 -1.96 -8.14
N GLU A 73 -15.45 -1.91 -9.20
CA GLU A 73 -15.00 -3.10 -9.93
C GLU A 73 -13.54 -2.93 -10.32
N ARG A 74 -12.74 -3.98 -10.12
CA ARG A 74 -11.34 -4.04 -10.48
C ARG A 74 -10.97 -5.49 -10.81
N GLY A 75 -10.55 -5.76 -12.04
CA GLY A 75 -10.17 -7.12 -12.46
C GLY A 75 -8.79 -7.53 -11.97
N SER A 76 -7.85 -6.57 -11.93
CA SER A 76 -6.44 -6.85 -11.58
C SER A 76 -5.77 -5.62 -10.97
N CYS A 77 -5.12 -5.79 -9.84
CA CYS A 77 -4.29 -4.73 -9.24
C CYS A 77 -3.00 -4.47 -10.05
N PHE A 78 -2.58 -5.39 -10.89
CA PHE A 78 -1.43 -5.20 -11.77
C PHE A 78 -1.77 -4.30 -12.97
N ASP A 79 -2.95 -4.49 -13.58
CA ASP A 79 -3.29 -3.91 -14.87
C ASP A 79 -4.17 -2.68 -14.77
N GLU A 80 -4.98 -2.56 -13.72
CA GLU A 80 -5.97 -1.52 -13.57
C GLU A 80 -5.59 -0.51 -12.47
N ASN A 81 -6.14 0.69 -12.59
CA ASN A 81 -5.90 1.77 -11.63
C ASN A 81 -6.59 1.50 -10.29
N ILE A 82 -6.16 2.22 -9.24
CA ILE A 82 -6.77 2.14 -7.90
C ILE A 82 -8.25 2.50 -7.94
N TRP A 83 -9.03 1.76 -7.17
CA TRP A 83 -10.30 2.21 -6.60
C TRP A 83 -10.19 2.15 -5.08
N CYS A 84 -10.41 3.27 -4.40
CA CYS A 84 -10.49 3.29 -2.94
C CYS A 84 -11.52 4.31 -2.45
N ILE A 85 -11.98 4.12 -1.20
CA ILE A 85 -12.78 5.10 -0.48
C ILE A 85 -12.09 5.40 0.86
N ASN A 86 -11.99 6.71 1.19
CA ASN A 86 -11.58 7.18 2.51
C ASN A 86 -12.76 7.81 3.21
N VAL A 87 -13.04 7.37 4.43
CA VAL A 87 -14.12 7.88 5.28
C VAL A 87 -13.59 8.33 6.64
N PRO A 88 -14.05 9.49 7.16
CA PRO A 88 -13.68 9.96 8.49
C PRO A 88 -14.36 9.13 9.58
N LYS A 89 -13.96 9.38 10.83
CA LYS A 89 -14.69 8.85 11.99
C LYS A 89 -16.14 9.29 11.99
N GLY A 90 -17.02 8.46 12.52
CA GLY A 90 -18.46 8.70 12.66
C GLY A 90 -19.30 8.23 11.46
N VAL A 91 -18.69 7.95 10.31
CA VAL A 91 -19.40 7.44 9.13
C VAL A 91 -19.57 5.94 9.21
N GLN A 92 -20.80 5.43 9.16
CA GLN A 92 -21.05 3.99 9.00
C GLN A 92 -20.70 3.56 7.58
N LEU A 93 -20.00 2.44 7.42
CA LEU A 93 -19.61 1.89 6.12
C LEU A 93 -19.92 0.40 6.04
N THR A 94 -20.57 -0.02 4.96
CA THR A 94 -20.84 -1.43 4.66
C THR A 94 -20.33 -1.75 3.26
N VAL A 95 -19.65 -2.89 3.13
CA VAL A 95 -19.16 -3.42 1.84
C VAL A 95 -19.85 -4.75 1.58
N ARG A 96 -20.40 -4.91 0.37
CA ARG A 96 -21.05 -6.14 -0.09
C ARG A 96 -20.34 -6.68 -1.34
N GLY A 97 -19.99 -7.96 -1.34
CA GLY A 97 -19.47 -8.66 -2.51
C GLY A 97 -20.54 -8.85 -3.58
N LEU A 98 -20.14 -8.63 -4.85
CA LEU A 98 -20.99 -8.79 -6.03
C LEU A 98 -20.41 -9.82 -7.02
N THR A 99 -19.32 -10.48 -6.65
CA THR A 99 -18.66 -11.56 -7.42
C THR A 99 -18.27 -12.68 -6.48
N ALA A 100 -17.96 -13.84 -7.05
CA ALA A 100 -17.60 -15.05 -6.29
C ALA A 100 -16.40 -14.80 -5.35
N ASP A 101 -15.49 -13.91 -5.73
CA ASP A 101 -14.31 -13.55 -4.93
C ASP A 101 -13.96 -12.08 -5.12
N SER A 102 -13.86 -11.35 -4.02
CA SER A 102 -13.42 -9.96 -3.97
C SER A 102 -12.46 -9.79 -2.80
N GLU A 103 -11.39 -9.03 -3.01
CA GLU A 103 -10.37 -8.77 -2.01
C GLU A 103 -10.12 -7.28 -1.84
N ILE A 104 -10.20 -6.81 -0.62
CA ILE A 104 -10.09 -5.39 -0.25
C ILE A 104 -9.05 -5.25 0.86
N ALA A 105 -8.07 -4.37 0.67
CA ALA A 105 -7.21 -3.92 1.76
C ALA A 105 -7.95 -2.87 2.59
N VAL A 106 -7.91 -3.05 3.92
CA VAL A 106 -8.56 -2.17 4.89
C VAL A 106 -7.49 -1.57 5.80
N MET A 107 -7.41 -0.23 5.82
CA MET A 107 -6.53 0.53 6.68
C MET A 107 -7.36 1.40 7.60
N ARG A 108 -7.02 1.45 8.90
CA ARG A 108 -7.73 2.26 9.88
C ARG A 108 -6.74 2.94 10.82
N THR A 109 -7.00 4.19 11.19
CA THR A 109 -6.18 4.91 12.17
C THR A 109 -7.00 5.91 12.96
N GLU A 110 -6.46 6.34 14.09
CA GLU A 110 -7.02 7.44 14.84
C GLU A 110 -6.86 8.76 14.06
N ASN A 111 -7.95 9.52 13.97
CA ASN A 111 -7.94 10.86 13.40
C ASN A 111 -9.03 11.72 14.05
N ASP A 112 -8.64 12.86 14.60
CA ASP A 112 -9.58 13.80 15.21
C ASP A 112 -10.19 14.80 14.23
N LYS A 113 -9.62 14.90 13.04
CA LYS A 113 -10.13 15.76 11.98
C LYS A 113 -11.37 15.17 11.32
N SER A 114 -12.24 16.03 10.88
CA SER A 114 -13.42 15.67 10.08
C SER A 114 -13.21 16.07 8.63
N PHE A 115 -13.65 15.21 7.70
CA PHE A 115 -13.67 15.48 6.28
C PHE A 115 -14.85 14.75 5.62
N THR A 116 -15.17 15.13 4.39
CA THR A 116 -16.22 14.43 3.62
C THR A 116 -15.67 13.11 3.07
N PRO A 117 -16.43 11.99 3.12
CA PRO A 117 -16.04 10.76 2.45
C PRO A 117 -15.61 10.97 0.99
N VAL A 118 -14.52 10.38 0.58
CA VAL A 118 -13.93 10.57 -0.75
C VAL A 118 -13.71 9.24 -1.45
N VAL A 119 -14.38 9.05 -2.58
CA VAL A 119 -14.06 7.97 -3.53
C VAL A 119 -13.00 8.45 -4.51
N ARG A 120 -11.93 7.67 -4.65
CA ARG A 120 -10.81 7.94 -5.57
C ARG A 120 -10.66 6.78 -6.54
N CYS A 121 -10.76 7.11 -7.83
CA CYS A 121 -10.59 6.17 -8.94
C CYS A 121 -10.30 6.95 -10.22
N GLY A 122 -9.88 6.27 -11.26
CA GLY A 122 -9.65 6.85 -12.58
C GLY A 122 -8.63 8.00 -12.55
N ASP A 123 -9.03 9.17 -13.07
CA ASP A 123 -8.22 10.38 -13.17
C ASP A 123 -7.93 11.08 -11.83
N LYS A 124 -8.63 10.70 -10.75
CA LYS A 124 -8.32 11.16 -9.39
C LYS A 124 -7.10 10.47 -8.77
N ILE A 125 -6.54 9.48 -9.43
CA ILE A 125 -5.33 8.78 -9.00
C ILE A 125 -4.16 9.34 -9.80
N VAL A 126 -3.12 9.77 -9.09
CA VAL A 126 -1.85 10.15 -9.72
C VAL A 126 -1.14 8.87 -10.14
N ASN A 127 -0.98 8.68 -11.46
CA ASN A 127 -0.38 7.49 -12.06
C ASN A 127 0.87 7.89 -12.83
N GLU A 128 2.03 7.37 -12.43
CA GLU A 128 3.35 7.74 -12.93
C GLU A 128 4.20 6.52 -13.26
N VAL A 129 4.97 6.59 -14.35
CA VAL A 129 6.07 5.67 -14.59
C VAL A 129 7.34 6.29 -14.03
N ARG A 130 7.80 5.82 -12.88
CA ARG A 130 9.02 6.32 -12.21
C ARG A 130 10.25 5.50 -12.59
N GLY A 131 11.43 6.13 -12.50
CA GLY A 131 12.73 5.50 -12.71
C GLY A 131 13.11 5.30 -14.18
N LYS A 132 12.25 5.68 -15.14
CA LYS A 132 12.53 5.57 -16.57
C LYS A 132 13.68 6.49 -16.96
N GLY A 133 14.66 5.95 -17.71
CA GLY A 133 15.85 6.68 -18.14
C GLY A 133 16.96 6.77 -17.08
N PHE A 134 16.77 6.22 -15.90
CA PHE A 134 17.75 6.24 -14.82
C PHE A 134 18.20 4.83 -14.43
N MET A 135 19.43 4.71 -13.90
CA MET A 135 19.98 3.45 -13.37
C MET A 135 19.86 2.27 -14.35
N ASN A 136 20.08 2.50 -15.66
CA ASN A 136 19.83 1.51 -16.71
C ASN A 136 18.45 0.85 -16.61
N GLU A 137 17.41 1.64 -16.35
CA GLU A 137 16.03 1.20 -16.17
C GLU A 137 15.82 0.26 -14.95
N ALA A 138 16.81 0.13 -14.05
CA ALA A 138 16.71 -0.78 -12.91
C ALA A 138 15.56 -0.43 -11.95
N GLY A 139 15.22 0.87 -11.85
CA GLY A 139 14.15 1.37 -10.97
C GLY A 139 12.80 1.63 -11.67
N THR A 140 12.65 1.22 -12.94
CA THR A 140 11.42 1.51 -13.70
C THR A 140 10.24 0.72 -13.17
N ARG A 141 9.19 1.43 -12.76
CA ARG A 141 7.96 0.88 -12.20
C ARG A 141 6.77 1.83 -12.37
N ILE A 142 5.57 1.33 -12.20
CA ILE A 142 4.34 2.12 -12.14
C ILE A 142 4.08 2.48 -10.68
N VAL A 143 3.87 3.77 -10.39
CA VAL A 143 3.49 4.27 -9.06
C VAL A 143 2.12 4.91 -9.16
N ARG A 144 1.18 4.47 -8.34
CA ARG A 144 -0.16 5.01 -8.28
C ARG A 144 -0.41 5.57 -6.87
N THR A 145 -0.55 6.89 -6.76
CA THR A 145 -0.81 7.56 -5.48
C THR A 145 -2.30 7.86 -5.35
N ALA A 146 -2.94 7.26 -4.36
CA ALA A 146 -4.35 7.48 -4.08
C ALA A 146 -4.55 8.75 -3.23
N GLN A 147 -3.73 8.93 -2.20
CA GLN A 147 -3.78 10.12 -1.35
C GLN A 147 -2.43 10.43 -0.72
N ASP A 148 -2.18 11.72 -0.57
CA ASP A 148 -1.04 12.31 0.14
C ASP A 148 -1.51 13.55 0.92
N VAL A 149 -0.61 14.23 1.61
CA VAL A 149 -0.91 15.42 2.40
C VAL A 149 -1.51 16.58 1.57
N ARG A 150 -1.28 16.62 0.25
CA ARG A 150 -1.81 17.66 -0.64
C ARG A 150 -3.22 17.30 -1.11
N LEU A 151 -3.45 16.03 -1.44
CA LEU A 151 -4.74 15.52 -1.93
C LEU A 151 -5.74 15.29 -0.79
N SER A 152 -5.25 15.04 0.42
CA SER A 152 -6.06 14.71 1.61
C SER A 152 -5.43 15.32 2.87
N PRO A 153 -5.43 16.67 3.04
CA PRO A 153 -4.73 17.34 4.14
C PRO A 153 -5.30 17.02 5.53
N ASP A 154 -6.53 16.53 5.58
CA ASP A 154 -7.21 16.15 6.81
C ASP A 154 -7.12 14.65 7.11
N SER A 155 -6.56 13.84 6.20
CA SER A 155 -6.29 12.42 6.43
C SER A 155 -5.01 12.22 7.24
N ASN A 156 -5.00 11.23 8.13
CA ASN A 156 -3.81 10.74 8.81
C ASN A 156 -3.13 9.58 8.06
N LEU A 157 -3.65 9.17 6.90
CA LEU A 157 -3.09 8.13 6.05
C LEU A 157 -2.65 8.71 4.70
N MET A 158 -1.43 8.38 4.29
CA MET A 158 -0.96 8.50 2.92
C MET A 158 -0.84 7.11 2.33
N LEU A 159 -1.37 6.89 1.13
CA LEU A 159 -1.32 5.56 0.51
C LEU A 159 -1.29 5.59 -1.01
N GLY A 160 -0.80 4.50 -1.53
CA GLY A 160 -0.79 4.19 -2.94
C GLY A 160 -0.31 2.77 -3.19
N GLU A 161 0.07 2.51 -4.41
CA GLU A 161 0.58 1.21 -4.84
C GLU A 161 1.69 1.35 -5.87
N ASP A 162 2.59 0.39 -5.89
CA ASP A 162 3.61 0.25 -6.91
C ASP A 162 3.42 -1.09 -7.66
N VAL A 163 3.64 -1.06 -8.98
CA VAL A 163 3.74 -2.27 -9.80
C VAL A 163 5.12 -2.32 -10.43
N HIS A 164 5.90 -3.31 -10.04
CA HIS A 164 7.24 -3.55 -10.57
C HIS A 164 7.19 -4.45 -11.80
N TYR A 165 7.90 -4.05 -12.81
CA TYR A 165 8.29 -5.00 -13.86
C TYR A 165 9.28 -6.03 -13.30
N PRO A 166 9.36 -7.24 -13.89
CA PRO A 166 10.28 -8.28 -13.45
C PRO A 166 11.74 -7.80 -13.32
N GLY A 167 12.37 -8.09 -12.17
CA GLY A 167 13.75 -7.73 -11.87
C GLY A 167 13.98 -6.24 -11.55
N LYS A 168 12.94 -5.43 -11.40
CA LYS A 168 13.07 -3.99 -11.15
C LYS A 168 12.99 -3.65 -9.66
N TRP A 169 13.61 -2.53 -9.31
CA TRP A 169 13.72 -2.00 -7.95
C TRP A 169 12.73 -0.86 -7.67
N SER A 170 12.39 -0.68 -6.39
CA SER A 170 11.82 0.55 -5.83
C SER A 170 12.47 0.90 -4.49
N GLY A 171 12.09 2.07 -3.94
CA GLY A 171 12.69 2.57 -2.72
C GLY A 171 14.19 2.88 -2.86
N PHE A 172 14.69 3.00 -4.10
CA PHE A 172 16.08 3.33 -4.39
C PHE A 172 16.16 4.63 -5.22
N PRO A 173 17.05 5.60 -4.89
CA PRO A 173 18.06 5.55 -3.83
C PRO A 173 17.46 5.24 -2.45
N SER A 174 18.22 4.46 -1.66
CA SER A 174 17.81 4.01 -0.35
C SER A 174 17.43 5.18 0.55
N HIS A 175 16.29 5.08 1.24
CA HIS A 175 15.76 6.16 2.06
C HIS A 175 14.96 5.63 3.26
N SER A 176 14.75 6.51 4.23
CA SER A 176 13.93 6.26 5.40
C SER A 176 13.05 7.46 5.73
N HIS A 177 12.19 7.34 6.73
CA HIS A 177 11.38 8.43 7.29
C HIS A 177 10.94 8.10 8.72
N ALA A 178 10.45 9.13 9.43
CA ALA A 178 10.05 9.00 10.84
C ALA A 178 8.69 8.33 11.05
N GLN A 179 7.86 8.24 10.02
CA GLN A 179 6.51 7.71 10.09
C GLN A 179 6.52 6.18 9.93
N PRO A 180 5.67 5.43 10.67
CA PRO A 180 5.51 4.00 10.42
C PRO A 180 4.81 3.78 9.09
N GLU A 181 5.22 2.72 8.37
CA GLU A 181 4.68 2.35 7.07
C GLU A 181 4.44 0.84 7.00
N ILE A 182 3.42 0.44 6.26
CA ILE A 182 3.10 -0.96 5.97
C ILE A 182 3.15 -1.19 4.47
N TYR A 183 3.84 -2.26 4.05
CA TYR A 183 3.78 -2.81 2.70
C TYR A 183 3.02 -4.13 2.70
N PHE A 184 2.11 -4.30 1.71
CA PHE A 184 1.38 -5.54 1.48
C PHE A 184 1.59 -5.98 0.03
N TYR A 185 2.00 -7.23 -0.18
CA TYR A 185 2.53 -7.71 -1.45
C TYR A 185 1.64 -8.70 -2.19
N LYS A 186 1.64 -8.58 -3.53
CA LYS A 186 1.16 -9.58 -4.47
C LYS A 186 2.22 -9.84 -5.53
N PHE A 187 2.24 -11.05 -6.06
CA PHE A 187 3.11 -11.44 -7.17
C PHE A 187 2.30 -12.02 -8.31
N LEU A 188 2.77 -11.83 -9.54
CA LEU A 188 2.20 -12.43 -10.75
C LEU A 188 3.30 -13.07 -11.59
N PRO A 189 3.29 -14.41 -11.78
CA PRO A 189 2.45 -15.40 -11.08
C PRO A 189 2.64 -15.41 -9.55
N GLU A 190 1.66 -15.97 -8.81
CA GLU A 190 1.62 -15.92 -7.33
C GLU A 190 2.79 -16.63 -6.63
N ASN A 191 3.43 -17.59 -7.28
CA ASN A 191 4.65 -18.25 -6.78
C ASN A 191 5.92 -17.40 -6.92
N GLY A 192 5.79 -16.13 -7.35
CA GLY A 192 6.86 -15.16 -7.40
C GLY A 192 7.34 -14.75 -6.02
N PHE A 193 8.51 -14.13 -5.99
CA PHE A 193 9.11 -13.61 -4.78
C PHE A 193 9.87 -12.32 -5.05
N GLY A 194 10.22 -11.62 -3.99
CA GLY A 194 11.06 -10.43 -4.01
C GLY A 194 12.02 -10.41 -2.83
N LEU A 195 12.91 -9.43 -2.82
CA LEU A 195 13.81 -9.17 -1.70
C LEU A 195 13.70 -7.71 -1.29
N LEU A 196 13.71 -7.48 0.02
CA LEU A 196 13.70 -6.16 0.64
C LEU A 196 14.94 -6.03 1.55
N LYS A 197 15.71 -4.95 1.39
CA LYS A 197 16.65 -4.52 2.42
C LYS A 197 15.88 -3.69 3.44
N LEU A 198 15.75 -4.19 4.67
CA LEU A 198 15.07 -3.50 5.76
C LEU A 198 16.07 -3.15 6.86
N GLY A 199 16.51 -1.89 6.89
CA GLY A 199 17.69 -1.53 7.66
C GLY A 199 18.91 -2.32 7.18
N ASP A 200 19.51 -3.14 8.04
CA ASP A 200 20.64 -4.01 7.72
C ASP A 200 20.25 -5.47 7.43
N GLU A 201 18.95 -5.78 7.43
CA GLU A 201 18.44 -7.13 7.20
C GLU A 201 17.99 -7.32 5.75
N GLY A 202 18.17 -8.54 5.22
CA GLY A 202 17.55 -9.00 3.98
C GLY A 202 16.27 -9.76 4.29
N VAL A 203 15.15 -9.34 3.73
CA VAL A 203 13.82 -9.95 3.94
C VAL A 203 13.34 -10.58 2.64
N LEU A 204 13.00 -11.88 2.69
CA LEU A 204 12.28 -12.54 1.59
C LEU A 204 10.83 -12.08 1.58
N LEU A 205 10.32 -11.73 0.40
CA LEU A 205 8.94 -11.34 0.16
C LEU A 205 8.23 -12.40 -0.65
N GLU A 206 7.04 -12.80 -0.20
CA GLU A 206 6.19 -13.76 -0.90
C GLU A 206 4.77 -13.20 -1.08
N HIS A 207 3.95 -13.88 -1.86
CA HIS A 207 2.56 -13.47 -2.13
C HIS A 207 1.74 -13.39 -0.83
N ASN A 208 1.00 -12.31 -0.64
CA ASN A 208 0.22 -11.99 0.57
C ASN A 208 1.03 -11.60 1.82
N ASP A 209 2.35 -11.50 1.72
CA ASP A 209 3.14 -11.00 2.85
C ASP A 209 2.83 -9.54 3.18
N THR A 210 2.97 -9.23 4.46
CA THR A 210 2.97 -7.86 4.95
C THR A 210 4.30 -7.55 5.62
N VAL A 211 4.86 -6.39 5.34
CA VAL A 211 6.08 -5.92 6.02
C VAL A 211 5.78 -4.63 6.76
N LYS A 212 6.20 -4.60 8.01
CA LYS A 212 6.18 -3.42 8.89
C LYS A 212 7.49 -2.67 8.71
N ILE A 213 7.42 -1.44 8.25
CA ILE A 213 8.57 -0.54 8.16
C ILE A 213 8.50 0.41 9.35
N GLN A 214 9.34 0.12 10.34
CA GLN A 214 9.42 0.95 11.54
C GLN A 214 10.18 2.26 11.24
N PRO A 215 9.94 3.32 12.00
CA PRO A 215 10.60 4.61 11.83
C PRO A 215 12.12 4.51 11.68
N GLY A 216 12.67 5.18 10.66
CA GLY A 216 14.11 5.25 10.39
C GLY A 216 14.71 4.06 9.65
N LEU A 217 13.96 3.00 9.35
CA LEU A 217 14.49 1.88 8.57
C LEU A 217 14.45 2.19 7.08
N VAL A 218 15.59 2.02 6.42
CA VAL A 218 15.68 2.04 4.95
C VAL A 218 15.03 0.78 4.38
N HIS A 219 14.35 0.91 3.21
CA HIS A 219 13.50 -0.17 2.71
C HIS A 219 13.43 -0.31 1.18
N PRO A 220 14.60 -0.28 0.46
CA PRO A 220 14.62 -0.58 -0.97
C PRO A 220 14.34 -2.07 -1.23
N GLN A 221 13.66 -2.36 -2.34
CA GLN A 221 13.18 -3.70 -2.66
C GLN A 221 13.22 -4.01 -4.15
N VAL A 222 13.23 -5.29 -4.51
CA VAL A 222 13.35 -5.78 -5.88
C VAL A 222 12.44 -6.99 -6.10
N ALA A 223 11.81 -7.04 -7.31
CA ALA A 223 11.12 -8.23 -7.79
C ALA A 223 12.10 -9.26 -8.36
N ALA A 224 11.83 -10.54 -8.18
CA ALA A 224 12.61 -11.59 -8.84
C ALA A 224 12.45 -11.51 -10.37
N PRO A 225 13.46 -11.95 -11.17
CA PRO A 225 13.35 -12.02 -12.62
C PRO A 225 12.17 -12.90 -13.06
N GLY A 226 11.36 -12.41 -14.01
CA GLY A 226 10.20 -13.11 -14.54
C GLY A 226 8.90 -12.94 -13.79
N TYR A 227 8.90 -12.25 -12.62
CA TYR A 227 7.72 -12.01 -11.80
C TYR A 227 7.41 -10.52 -11.67
N ALA A 228 6.17 -10.14 -11.93
CA ALA A 228 5.71 -8.81 -11.53
C ALA A 228 5.45 -8.79 -10.01
N MET A 229 5.84 -7.71 -9.36
CA MET A 229 5.57 -7.49 -7.94
C MET A 229 4.68 -6.25 -7.79
N TYR A 230 3.56 -6.43 -7.14
CA TYR A 230 2.68 -5.35 -6.70
C TYR A 230 2.80 -5.21 -5.20
N TYR A 231 2.79 -3.99 -4.70
CA TYR A 231 2.56 -3.76 -3.27
C TYR A 231 1.76 -2.50 -3.01
N ILE A 232 0.88 -2.57 -2.01
CA ILE A 232 0.26 -1.42 -1.37
C ILE A 232 1.28 -0.85 -0.38
N TRP A 233 1.44 0.47 -0.38
CA TRP A 233 2.15 1.19 0.67
C TRP A 233 1.20 2.13 1.38
N VAL A 234 1.23 2.11 2.72
CA VAL A 234 0.45 2.99 3.56
C VAL A 234 1.31 3.55 4.70
N ILE A 235 1.39 4.88 4.77
CA ILE A 235 2.15 5.64 5.76
C ILE A 235 1.17 6.30 6.72
N ARG A 236 1.39 6.15 8.02
CA ARG A 236 0.64 6.85 9.07
C ARG A 236 1.35 8.16 9.41
N HIS A 237 0.73 9.30 9.08
CA HIS A 237 1.24 10.63 9.47
C HIS A 237 1.35 10.75 10.99
N LEU A 238 2.41 11.40 11.46
CA LEU A 238 2.58 11.72 12.88
C LEU A 238 2.04 13.13 13.17
N GLU A 239 1.56 13.34 14.38
CA GLU A 239 1.11 14.65 14.81
C GLU A 239 2.27 15.68 14.76
N GLY A 240 2.02 16.83 14.16
CA GLY A 240 3.06 17.84 13.93
C GLY A 240 4.19 17.45 12.96
N ASN A 241 4.22 16.21 12.47
CA ASN A 241 5.24 15.73 11.56
C ASN A 241 4.62 14.78 10.48
N PRO A 242 3.79 15.30 9.58
CA PRO A 242 3.26 14.49 8.48
C PRO A 242 4.38 14.10 7.52
N TYR A 243 4.25 12.95 6.87
CA TYR A 243 5.18 12.57 5.82
C TYR A 243 5.05 13.52 4.62
N ILE A 244 6.15 14.11 4.20
CA ILE A 244 6.23 15.02 3.06
C ILE A 244 7.17 14.46 1.98
N LYS A 245 8.33 13.98 2.39
CA LYS A 245 9.37 13.42 1.53
C LYS A 245 10.26 12.47 2.33
N PRO A 246 10.91 11.51 1.66
CA PRO A 246 11.88 10.65 2.34
C PRO A 246 13.21 11.36 2.63
N ASP A 247 13.96 10.81 3.57
CA ASP A 247 15.35 11.15 3.87
C ASP A 247 16.26 10.13 3.17
N PHE A 248 16.96 10.56 2.13
CA PHE A 248 17.81 9.68 1.31
C PHE A 248 19.17 9.43 1.96
N GLU A 249 19.68 8.22 1.83
CA GLU A 249 21.08 7.89 2.18
C GLU A 249 22.04 8.56 1.17
N ALA A 250 22.84 9.51 1.62
CA ALA A 250 23.73 10.31 0.78
C ALA A 250 24.69 9.47 -0.07
N GLN A 251 25.16 8.33 0.46
CA GLN A 251 26.06 7.42 -0.24
C GLN A 251 25.48 6.79 -1.52
N HIS A 252 24.14 6.80 -1.68
CA HIS A 252 23.45 6.22 -2.83
C HIS A 252 22.92 7.25 -3.83
N LEU A 253 22.99 8.56 -3.52
CA LEU A 253 22.46 9.60 -4.40
C LEU A 253 23.21 9.75 -5.73
N TRP A 254 24.45 9.23 -5.81
CA TRP A 254 25.25 9.32 -7.04
C TRP A 254 24.61 8.64 -8.25
N VAL A 255 23.75 7.63 -8.02
CA VAL A 255 23.11 6.87 -9.10
C VAL A 255 22.09 7.68 -9.91
N GLU A 256 21.58 8.77 -9.36
CA GLU A 256 20.64 9.68 -10.03
C GLU A 256 21.31 10.95 -10.55
N GLN A 257 22.65 11.09 -10.37
CA GLN A 257 23.34 12.28 -10.87
C GLN A 257 23.36 12.30 -12.39
N PRO A 258 23.19 13.48 -13.02
CA PRO A 258 23.32 13.61 -14.47
C PRO A 258 24.66 13.06 -14.97
N GLY A 259 24.63 12.14 -15.91
CA GLY A 259 25.82 11.50 -16.45
C GLY A 259 26.44 10.41 -15.57
N ALA A 260 25.75 9.96 -14.54
CA ALA A 260 26.17 8.80 -13.75
C ALA A 260 26.45 7.60 -14.67
N LYS A 261 27.61 7.00 -14.50
CA LYS A 261 28.04 5.82 -15.29
C LYS A 261 28.06 4.60 -14.39
N TYR A 262 27.57 3.51 -14.94
CA TYR A 262 27.56 2.21 -14.27
C TYR A 262 28.50 1.25 -14.98
N TRP A 263 29.01 0.25 -14.25
CA TRP A 263 29.77 -0.82 -14.90
C TRP A 263 28.90 -1.52 -15.97
N PRO A 264 29.44 -1.83 -17.19
CA PRO A 264 30.85 -1.73 -17.61
C PRO A 264 31.24 -0.36 -18.22
N ASP A 265 30.34 0.58 -18.40
CA ASP A 265 30.52 1.82 -19.17
C ASP A 265 31.23 2.96 -18.40
N ARG A 266 31.85 2.66 -17.27
CA ARG A 266 32.59 3.59 -16.41
C ARG A 266 34.06 3.70 -16.81
#